data_ef768ee9e397cd453bca60e34ec7a1d4
#
_entry.id   ef768ee9e397cd453bca60e34ec7a1d4
#
_cell.length_a   1.000
_cell.length_b   1.000
_cell.length_c   1.000
_cell.angle_alpha   90.00
_cell.angle_beta   90.00
_cell.angle_gamma   90.00
#
_symmetry.space_group_name_H-M   'P 1'
#
loop_
_entity.id
_entity.type
_entity.pdbx_description
1 polymer ?
#
loop_
_entity_poly.entity_id
_entity_poly.type
_entity_poly.pdbx_seq_one_letter_code
_entity_poly.pdbx_strand_id
1 'polypeptide(L)'
;TLATIAYNGVVDAVTKFEDEEDGIEKVMFIHPTQETALLKDTSFLSADKFTGGVAVNGAIGKIAGCWIKKSKKVMLVTYEKDNAASGSGVVTISTDNLAEYQAKVDPSVKLEAGDKVKPLAAASQYYLNPIIKMEADSSETECTETELPAITIFLKKDTSVDHEWFPKKQQHDITTAKYYGVALTNAAKVVLARFKK
;
A
#
# COMPACT_ATOMS: atom_id res chain seq x y z
N THR A 1 12.54 10.85 14.49
CA THR A 1 11.12 11.29 14.54
C THR A 1 10.56 11.20 13.14
N LEU A 2 9.44 10.48 12.99
CA LEU A 2 8.76 10.37 11.69
C LEU A 2 8.23 11.75 11.27
N ALA A 3 8.49 12.12 10.01
CA ALA A 3 8.01 13.37 9.43
C ALA A 3 6.63 13.19 8.79
N THR A 4 5.87 14.26 8.70
CA THR A 4 4.67 14.32 7.86
C THR A 4 5.09 14.18 6.40
N ILE A 5 4.21 13.64 5.56
CA ILE A 5 4.49 13.51 4.14
C ILE A 5 4.75 14.89 3.52
N ALA A 6 5.85 15.01 2.81
CA ALA A 6 6.31 16.20 2.10
C ALA A 6 6.97 15.79 0.78
N TYR A 7 7.14 16.74 -0.15
CA TYR A 7 7.77 16.49 -1.44
C TYR A 7 9.12 15.80 -1.31
N ASN A 8 10.02 16.35 -0.47
CA ASN A 8 11.35 15.78 -0.26
C ASN A 8 11.30 14.36 0.30
N GLY A 9 10.37 14.08 1.21
CA GLY A 9 10.22 12.73 1.77
C GLY A 9 9.78 11.69 0.73
N VAL A 10 9.00 12.10 -0.27
CA VAL A 10 8.64 11.22 -1.40
C VAL A 10 9.86 10.99 -2.30
N VAL A 11 10.64 12.05 -2.59
CA VAL A 11 11.88 11.94 -3.37
C VAL A 11 12.86 11.00 -2.68
N ASP A 12 13.10 11.17 -1.37
CA ASP A 12 13.99 10.32 -0.58
C ASP A 12 13.53 8.84 -0.56
N ALA A 13 12.21 8.61 -0.55
CA ALA A 13 11.67 7.26 -0.58
C ALA A 13 11.82 6.61 -1.96
N VAL A 14 11.70 7.39 -3.04
CA VAL A 14 11.90 6.91 -4.41
C VAL A 14 13.37 6.59 -4.68
N THR A 15 14.30 7.40 -4.18
CA THR A 15 15.75 7.15 -4.31
C THR A 15 16.21 5.84 -3.64
N LYS A 16 15.41 5.27 -2.73
CA LYS A 16 15.74 3.96 -2.12
C LYS A 16 15.70 2.78 -3.09
N PHE A 17 15.15 2.95 -4.27
CA PHE A 17 15.22 1.92 -5.31
C PHE A 17 16.59 1.84 -5.99
N GLU A 18 17.43 2.89 -5.87
CA GLU A 18 18.80 2.96 -6.45
C GLU A 18 18.81 2.57 -7.95
N ASP A 19 17.78 3.02 -8.68
CA ASP A 19 17.65 2.69 -10.10
C ASP A 19 18.74 3.40 -10.91
N GLU A 20 19.45 2.63 -11.73
CA GLU A 20 20.45 3.14 -12.68
C GLU A 20 19.81 3.62 -13.98
N GLU A 21 18.57 3.20 -14.27
CA GLU A 21 17.85 3.53 -15.49
C GLU A 21 16.79 4.60 -15.26
N ASP A 22 16.81 5.61 -16.13
CA ASP A 22 15.75 6.61 -16.20
C ASP A 22 14.49 6.04 -16.85
N GLY A 23 13.33 6.45 -16.37
CA GLY A 23 12.06 6.17 -17.02
C GLY A 23 11.21 5.06 -16.40
N ILE A 24 11.73 4.31 -15.44
CA ILE A 24 10.93 3.29 -14.75
C ILE A 24 9.83 3.96 -13.92
N GLU A 25 8.59 3.65 -14.26
CA GLU A 25 7.44 4.19 -13.55
C GLU A 25 7.23 3.51 -12.20
N LYS A 26 6.88 4.32 -11.21
CA LYS A 26 6.57 3.88 -9.85
C LYS A 26 5.18 4.38 -9.47
N VAL A 27 4.49 3.66 -8.61
CA VAL A 27 3.19 4.05 -8.06
C VAL A 27 3.25 4.03 -6.55
N MET A 28 2.91 5.13 -5.92
CA MET A 28 2.78 5.28 -4.48
C MET A 28 1.32 5.42 -4.08
N PHE A 29 0.91 4.67 -3.07
CA PHE A 29 -0.42 4.82 -2.49
C PHE A 29 -0.37 5.65 -1.22
N ILE A 30 -1.19 6.70 -1.18
CA ILE A 30 -1.31 7.59 -0.03
C ILE A 30 -2.74 7.59 0.54
N HIS A 31 -2.87 7.83 1.84
CA HIS A 31 -4.18 8.05 2.44
C HIS A 31 -4.70 9.46 2.09
N PRO A 32 -6.02 9.67 1.89
CA PRO A 32 -6.59 10.98 1.55
C PRO A 32 -6.20 12.13 2.50
N THR A 33 -5.96 11.85 3.78
CA THR A 33 -5.49 12.87 4.74
C THR A 33 -4.08 13.35 4.44
N GLN A 34 -3.22 12.48 3.91
CA GLN A 34 -1.84 12.81 3.54
C GLN A 34 -1.79 13.66 2.26
N GLU A 35 -2.77 13.51 1.36
CA GLU A 35 -2.89 14.36 0.19
C GLU A 35 -2.98 15.83 0.58
N THR A 36 -3.82 16.13 1.58
CA THR A 36 -3.97 17.51 2.06
C THR A 36 -2.66 18.09 2.59
N ALA A 37 -1.85 17.28 3.25
CA ALA A 37 -0.54 17.71 3.73
C ALA A 37 0.43 17.98 2.58
N LEU A 38 0.43 17.12 1.56
CA LEU A 38 1.28 17.25 0.38
C LEU A 38 0.88 18.46 -0.48
N LEU A 39 -0.42 18.72 -0.65
CA LEU A 39 -0.93 19.91 -1.36
C LEU A 39 -0.61 21.24 -0.65
N LYS A 40 -0.36 21.19 0.66
CA LYS A 40 0.06 22.37 1.45
C LYS A 40 1.57 22.56 1.50
N ASP A 41 2.33 21.59 1.01
CA ASP A 41 3.79 21.68 1.00
C ASP A 41 4.26 22.75 0.00
N THR A 42 5.02 23.72 0.50
CA THR A 42 5.53 24.84 -0.31
C THR A 42 6.52 24.38 -1.37
N SER A 43 7.29 23.33 -1.11
CA SER A 43 8.24 22.74 -2.06
C SER A 43 7.49 22.11 -3.24
N PHE A 44 6.40 21.40 -2.94
CA PHE A 44 5.51 20.82 -3.96
C PHE A 44 4.84 21.91 -4.82
N LEU A 45 4.30 22.94 -4.19
CA LEU A 45 3.67 24.08 -4.87
C LEU A 45 4.67 24.86 -5.75
N SER A 46 5.93 24.92 -5.34
CA SER A 46 6.98 25.58 -6.14
C SER A 46 7.35 24.76 -7.37
N ALA A 47 7.43 23.44 -7.25
CA ALA A 47 7.67 22.52 -8.38
C ALA A 47 6.52 22.56 -9.39
N ASP A 48 5.29 22.70 -8.93
CA ASP A 48 4.08 22.76 -9.76
C ASP A 48 4.04 23.97 -10.69
N LYS A 49 4.65 25.08 -10.31
CA LYS A 49 4.75 26.28 -11.17
C LYS A 49 5.44 26.00 -12.51
N PHE A 50 6.29 24.98 -12.58
CA PHE A 50 6.99 24.58 -13.80
C PHE A 50 6.22 23.57 -14.65
N THR A 51 5.26 22.86 -14.09
CA THR A 51 4.52 21.76 -14.75
C THR A 51 3.05 22.05 -15.08
N GLY A 52 2.55 23.24 -14.79
CA GLY A 52 1.28 23.74 -15.33
C GLY A 52 0.00 23.24 -14.65
N GLY A 53 -0.11 23.33 -13.31
CA GLY A 53 -1.44 23.47 -12.77
C GLY A 53 -1.99 22.43 -11.82
N VAL A 54 -1.18 21.68 -11.07
CA VAL A 54 -1.66 20.77 -10.00
C VAL A 54 -2.40 21.56 -8.92
N ALA A 55 -1.92 22.74 -8.56
CA ALA A 55 -2.58 23.61 -7.60
C ALA A 55 -3.99 24.08 -8.04
N VAL A 56 -4.20 24.16 -9.35
CA VAL A 56 -5.51 24.54 -9.93
C VAL A 56 -6.46 23.36 -10.02
N ASN A 57 -5.94 22.17 -10.39
CA ASN A 57 -6.76 20.97 -10.62
C ASN A 57 -6.90 20.07 -9.38
N GLY A 58 -6.14 20.30 -8.32
CA GLY A 58 -6.16 19.49 -7.10
C GLY A 58 -5.74 18.02 -7.29
N ALA A 59 -5.19 17.69 -8.44
CA ALA A 59 -4.74 16.34 -8.77
C ALA A 59 -3.23 16.26 -8.60
N ILE A 60 -2.76 15.50 -7.63
CA ILE A 60 -1.34 15.17 -7.48
C ILE A 60 -1.02 14.15 -8.58
N GLY A 61 -0.27 14.57 -9.59
CA GLY A 61 0.08 13.71 -10.72
C GLY A 61 1.27 12.80 -10.41
N LYS A 62 2.46 13.26 -10.78
CA LYS A 62 3.71 12.51 -10.70
C LYS A 62 4.75 13.30 -9.91
N ILE A 63 5.41 12.68 -8.95
CA ILE A 63 6.50 13.25 -8.17
C ILE A 63 7.72 12.34 -8.32
N ALA A 64 8.86 12.89 -8.77
CA ALA A 64 10.10 12.14 -8.95
C ALA A 64 9.92 10.80 -9.69
N GLY A 65 9.17 10.80 -10.79
CA GLY A 65 8.88 9.57 -11.54
C GLY A 65 7.81 8.66 -10.93
N CYS A 66 7.28 9.00 -9.76
CA CYS A 66 6.29 8.19 -9.04
C CYS A 66 4.88 8.77 -9.17
N TRP A 67 3.94 7.96 -9.63
CA TRP A 67 2.52 8.30 -9.66
C TRP A 67 1.91 8.21 -8.26
N ILE A 68 1.25 9.27 -7.84
CA ILE A 68 0.56 9.31 -6.54
C ILE A 68 -0.90 8.91 -6.72
N LYS A 69 -1.32 7.85 -6.03
CA LYS A 69 -2.70 7.34 -6.03
C LYS A 69 -3.28 7.34 -4.61
N LYS A 70 -4.54 7.76 -4.51
CA LYS A 70 -5.25 7.78 -3.22
C LYS A 70 -5.90 6.44 -2.91
N SER A 71 -5.73 5.96 -1.69
CA SER A 71 -6.44 4.79 -1.19
C SER A 71 -6.73 4.90 0.30
N LYS A 72 -7.97 4.66 0.71
CA LYS A 72 -8.34 4.52 2.13
C LYS A 72 -7.80 3.25 2.77
N LYS A 73 -7.29 2.30 1.95
CA LYS A 73 -6.74 1.02 2.43
C LYS A 73 -5.27 1.09 2.82
N VAL A 74 -4.64 2.27 2.70
CA VAL A 74 -3.28 2.48 3.21
C VAL A 74 -3.27 2.19 4.70
N MET A 75 -2.37 1.31 5.10
CA MET A 75 -2.30 0.82 6.47
C MET A 75 -1.89 1.94 7.44
N LEU A 76 -2.66 2.11 8.51
CA LEU A 76 -2.33 2.97 9.63
C LEU A 76 -1.80 2.11 10.76
N VAL A 77 -0.54 2.32 11.15
CA VAL A 77 0.06 1.68 12.31
C VAL A 77 -0.35 2.42 13.58
N THR A 78 -1.04 1.71 14.45
CA THR A 78 -1.61 2.25 15.70
C THR A 78 -1.10 1.55 16.93
N TYR A 79 -0.45 0.38 16.77
CA TYR A 79 0.13 -0.41 17.86
C TYR A 79 1.58 -0.73 17.56
N GLU A 80 2.38 -0.91 18.60
CA GLU A 80 3.73 -1.44 18.53
C GLU A 80 3.87 -2.66 19.45
N LYS A 81 4.73 -3.61 19.04
CA LYS A 81 5.10 -4.76 19.87
C LYS A 81 6.02 -4.31 20.98
N ASP A 82 5.62 -4.53 22.21
CA ASP A 82 6.41 -4.28 23.43
C ASP A 82 6.07 -5.29 24.51
N ASN A 83 6.85 -6.34 24.61
CA ASN A 83 6.62 -7.42 25.55
C ASN A 83 6.84 -7.01 27.02
N ALA A 84 7.54 -5.90 27.27
CA ALA A 84 7.73 -5.34 28.60
C ALA A 84 6.57 -4.39 29.00
N ALA A 85 5.69 -4.04 28.05
CA ALA A 85 4.59 -3.12 28.32
C ALA A 85 3.64 -3.64 29.39
N SER A 86 3.19 -2.73 30.24
CA SER A 86 2.16 -2.95 31.26
C SER A 86 1.28 -1.70 31.38
N GLY A 87 0.03 -1.88 31.79
CA GLY A 87 -0.90 -0.78 32.01
C GLY A 87 -2.09 -0.78 31.05
N SER A 88 -2.81 0.34 31.04
CA SER A 88 -4.05 0.48 30.28
C SER A 88 -3.80 0.46 28.77
N GLY A 89 -4.60 -0.31 28.04
CA GLY A 89 -4.52 -0.42 26.59
C GLY A 89 -3.52 -1.45 26.06
N VAL A 90 -2.68 -2.04 26.92
CA VAL A 90 -1.80 -3.16 26.53
C VAL A 90 -2.65 -4.41 26.33
N VAL A 91 -2.45 -5.07 25.19
CA VAL A 91 -3.18 -6.28 24.83
C VAL A 91 -2.19 -7.43 24.65
N THR A 92 -2.49 -8.57 25.28
CA THR A 92 -1.76 -9.81 25.03
C THR A 92 -2.34 -10.50 23.81
N ILE A 93 -1.50 -10.90 22.89
CA ILE A 93 -1.88 -11.56 21.65
C ILE A 93 -2.24 -13.01 21.93
N SER A 94 -3.42 -13.41 21.48
CA SER A 94 -3.90 -14.79 21.44
C SER A 94 -4.07 -15.23 19.99
N THR A 95 -4.32 -16.51 19.76
CA THR A 95 -4.63 -17.05 18.42
C THR A 95 -5.84 -16.36 17.79
N ASP A 96 -6.82 -15.96 18.61
CA ASP A 96 -8.08 -15.38 18.14
C ASP A 96 -7.95 -13.93 17.68
N ASN A 97 -7.07 -13.14 18.33
CA ASN A 97 -6.91 -11.71 18.04
C ASN A 97 -5.65 -11.40 17.22
N LEU A 98 -4.81 -12.40 16.94
CA LEU A 98 -3.53 -12.22 16.24
C LEU A 98 -3.70 -11.52 14.91
N ALA A 99 -4.65 -11.94 14.07
CA ALA A 99 -4.88 -11.36 12.75
C ALA A 99 -5.33 -9.89 12.84
N GLU A 100 -6.14 -9.55 13.83
CA GLU A 100 -6.61 -8.18 14.05
C GLU A 100 -5.47 -7.24 14.42
N TYR A 101 -4.60 -7.63 15.36
CA TYR A 101 -3.49 -6.79 15.80
C TYR A 101 -2.32 -6.79 14.82
N GLN A 102 -2.07 -7.90 14.10
CA GLN A 102 -1.09 -7.93 13.01
C GLN A 102 -1.42 -6.88 11.93
N ALA A 103 -2.71 -6.63 11.65
CA ALA A 103 -3.16 -5.57 10.74
C ALA A 103 -3.02 -4.14 11.29
N LYS A 104 -2.62 -3.96 12.55
CA LYS A 104 -2.45 -2.65 13.23
C LYS A 104 -1.01 -2.37 13.65
N VAL A 105 -0.14 -3.36 13.57
CA VAL A 105 1.30 -3.30 13.85
C VAL A 105 2.07 -3.29 12.54
N ASP A 106 3.25 -2.68 12.51
CA ASP A 106 4.11 -2.65 11.34
C ASP A 106 4.34 -4.08 10.78
N PRO A 107 4.13 -4.34 9.48
CA PRO A 107 4.30 -5.67 8.88
C PRO A 107 5.72 -6.24 9.00
N SER A 108 6.73 -5.38 9.23
CA SER A 108 8.11 -5.84 9.50
C SER A 108 8.23 -6.55 10.85
N VAL A 109 7.24 -6.37 11.73
CA VAL A 109 7.19 -7.00 13.06
C VAL A 109 6.16 -8.14 13.04
N LYS A 110 6.63 -9.36 13.13
CA LYS A 110 5.77 -10.53 13.22
C LYS A 110 5.30 -10.72 14.67
N LEU A 111 3.99 -10.82 14.85
CA LEU A 111 3.38 -11.12 16.14
C LEU A 111 3.17 -12.62 16.30
N GLU A 112 3.34 -13.10 17.54
CA GLU A 112 3.08 -14.47 17.95
C GLU A 112 2.15 -14.49 19.16
N ALA A 113 1.51 -15.63 19.38
CA ALA A 113 0.70 -15.81 20.59
C ALA A 113 1.55 -15.69 21.86
N GLY A 114 1.14 -14.85 22.80
CA GLY A 114 1.88 -14.50 24.00
C GLY A 114 2.61 -13.15 23.92
N ASP A 115 2.80 -12.58 22.74
CA ASP A 115 3.33 -11.22 22.60
C ASP A 115 2.40 -10.17 23.19
N LYS A 116 2.96 -9.04 23.57
CA LYS A 116 2.19 -7.89 24.03
C LYS A 116 2.33 -6.74 23.05
N VAL A 117 1.23 -6.05 22.82
CA VAL A 117 1.19 -4.85 22.00
C VAL A 117 0.63 -3.69 22.79
N LYS A 118 1.22 -2.52 22.63
CA LYS A 118 0.74 -1.28 23.24
C LYS A 118 0.27 -0.28 22.17
N PRO A 119 -0.75 0.54 22.46
CA PRO A 119 -1.19 1.56 21.55
C PRO A 119 -0.12 2.67 21.43
N LEU A 120 0.12 3.10 20.19
CA LEU A 120 0.94 4.27 19.92
C LEU A 120 0.15 5.54 20.28
N ALA A 121 0.83 6.51 20.88
CA ALA A 121 0.26 7.85 21.05
C ALA A 121 -0.17 8.42 19.68
N ALA A 122 -1.26 9.19 19.67
CA ALA A 122 -1.79 9.74 18.41
C ALA A 122 -0.73 10.48 17.57
N ALA A 123 0.20 11.16 18.24
CA ALA A 123 1.31 11.87 17.59
C ALA A 123 2.40 10.94 17.02
N SER A 124 2.41 9.67 17.40
CA SER A 124 3.39 8.66 16.95
C SER A 124 2.82 7.68 15.95
N GLN A 125 1.50 7.77 15.66
CA GLN A 125 0.87 6.96 14.62
C GLN A 125 1.37 7.37 13.23
N TYR A 126 1.52 6.39 12.34
CA TYR A 126 2.02 6.64 10.99
C TYR A 126 1.34 5.74 9.96
N TYR A 127 1.31 6.24 8.73
CA TYR A 127 0.86 5.47 7.57
C TYR A 127 2.04 4.75 6.93
N LEU A 128 1.78 3.53 6.47
CA LEU A 128 2.68 2.77 5.59
C LEU A 128 2.25 2.97 4.15
N ASN A 129 3.02 3.75 3.43
CA ASN A 129 2.76 4.09 2.04
C ASN A 129 3.59 3.17 1.14
N PRO A 130 3.00 2.17 0.49
CA PRO A 130 3.73 1.32 -0.44
C PRO A 130 4.05 2.09 -1.72
N ILE A 131 5.30 2.01 -2.15
CA ILE A 131 5.78 2.45 -3.44
C ILE A 131 6.15 1.19 -4.22
N ILE A 132 5.53 1.02 -5.37
CA ILE A 132 5.68 -0.17 -6.20
C ILE A 132 6.31 0.24 -7.52
N LYS A 133 7.40 -0.43 -7.90
CA LYS A 133 8.03 -0.29 -9.19
C LYS A 133 7.19 -1.01 -10.23
N MET A 134 6.73 -0.27 -11.25
CA MET A 134 5.96 -0.80 -12.35
C MET A 134 6.90 -1.09 -13.51
N GLU A 135 7.44 -2.26 -13.53
CA GLU A 135 8.24 -2.74 -14.64
C GLU A 135 7.36 -3.52 -15.60
N ALA A 136 7.48 -3.26 -16.89
CA ALA A 136 6.85 -4.06 -17.90
C ALA A 136 7.42 -5.48 -17.82
N ASP A 137 6.54 -6.46 -17.93
CA ASP A 137 6.93 -7.86 -18.05
C ASP A 137 7.80 -8.01 -19.29
N SER A 138 9.01 -8.54 -19.13
CA SER A 138 9.79 -8.92 -20.31
C SER A 138 9.10 -10.11 -20.97
N SER A 139 8.90 -10.04 -22.25
CA SER A 139 8.31 -11.12 -23.06
C SER A 139 9.25 -12.33 -23.22
N GLU A 140 10.34 -12.39 -22.43
CA GLU A 140 11.32 -13.46 -22.50
C GLU A 140 10.88 -14.68 -21.73
N THR A 141 11.21 -15.85 -22.28
CA THR A 141 10.77 -17.17 -21.82
C THR A 141 11.42 -17.60 -20.51
N GLU A 142 12.44 -16.90 -20.05
CA GLU A 142 13.20 -17.17 -18.83
C GLU A 142 13.14 -15.94 -17.90
N CYS A 143 12.09 -15.85 -17.08
CA CYS A 143 12.02 -14.83 -16.05
C CYS A 143 13.02 -15.13 -14.93
N THR A 144 14.05 -14.28 -14.81
CA THR A 144 14.91 -14.28 -13.63
C THR A 144 14.18 -13.66 -12.43
N GLU A 145 14.61 -13.91 -11.19
CA GLU A 145 13.99 -13.31 -9.99
C GLU A 145 13.96 -11.77 -10.03
N THR A 146 14.90 -11.15 -10.73
CA THR A 146 14.99 -9.71 -10.91
C THR A 146 13.95 -9.15 -11.88
N GLU A 147 13.47 -9.96 -12.81
CA GLU A 147 12.51 -9.57 -13.85
C GLU A 147 11.05 -9.75 -13.41
N LEU A 148 10.82 -10.58 -12.40
CA LEU A 148 9.48 -10.78 -11.87
C LEU A 148 8.82 -9.46 -11.44
N PRO A 149 7.55 -9.25 -11.79
CA PRO A 149 6.79 -8.09 -11.31
C PRO A 149 6.66 -8.11 -9.79
N ALA A 150 6.49 -6.95 -9.18
CA ALA A 150 6.30 -6.83 -7.73
C ALA A 150 5.09 -7.63 -7.24
N ILE A 151 3.97 -7.57 -7.98
CA ILE A 151 2.72 -8.23 -7.64
C ILE A 151 2.24 -9.02 -8.85
N THR A 152 1.92 -10.29 -8.64
CA THR A 152 1.37 -11.18 -9.67
C THR A 152 -0.04 -11.63 -9.33
N ILE A 153 -0.91 -11.62 -10.33
CA ILE A 153 -2.27 -12.15 -10.23
C ILE A 153 -2.30 -13.51 -10.90
N PHE A 154 -2.54 -14.53 -10.11
CA PHE A 154 -2.69 -15.91 -10.59
C PHE A 154 -4.16 -16.21 -10.84
N LEU A 155 -4.53 -16.40 -12.09
CA LEU A 155 -5.89 -16.74 -12.48
C LEU A 155 -6.07 -18.27 -12.50
N LYS A 156 -6.85 -18.82 -11.57
CA LYS A 156 -7.15 -20.24 -11.53
C LYS A 156 -8.31 -20.62 -12.46
N LYS A 157 -9.36 -19.80 -12.49
CA LYS A 157 -10.52 -19.98 -13.35
C LYS A 157 -10.98 -18.61 -13.83
N ASP A 158 -11.15 -18.47 -15.12
CA ASP A 158 -11.74 -17.25 -15.69
C ASP A 158 -13.24 -17.16 -15.38
N THR A 159 -13.82 -16.04 -15.70
CA THR A 159 -15.23 -15.78 -15.42
C THR A 159 -16.11 -16.83 -16.08
N SER A 160 -16.80 -17.63 -15.27
CA SER A 160 -17.88 -18.51 -15.72
C SER A 160 -19.22 -17.87 -15.40
N VAL A 161 -20.15 -17.99 -16.31
CA VAL A 161 -21.54 -17.55 -16.14
C VAL A 161 -22.41 -18.79 -16.23
N ASP A 162 -23.07 -19.11 -15.14
CA ASP A 162 -24.04 -20.20 -15.08
C ASP A 162 -25.45 -19.61 -15.06
N HIS A 163 -26.30 -20.09 -15.92
CA HIS A 163 -27.67 -19.63 -16.07
C HIS A 163 -28.63 -20.78 -15.79
N GLU A 164 -29.53 -20.59 -14.83
CA GLU A 164 -30.56 -21.54 -14.48
C GLU A 164 -31.96 -20.90 -14.57
N TRP A 165 -32.88 -21.59 -15.20
CA TRP A 165 -34.30 -21.20 -15.27
C TRP A 165 -35.14 -21.99 -14.30
N PHE A 166 -35.86 -21.30 -13.41
CA PHE A 166 -36.83 -21.91 -12.48
C PHE A 166 -38.27 -21.73 -12.98
N PRO A 167 -38.86 -22.73 -13.67
CA PRO A 167 -40.20 -22.62 -14.26
C PRO A 167 -41.28 -22.31 -13.23
N LYS A 168 -41.17 -22.90 -12.04
CA LYS A 168 -42.17 -22.72 -10.96
C LYS A 168 -42.20 -21.29 -10.40
N LYS A 169 -41.09 -20.56 -10.46
CA LYS A 169 -41.00 -19.20 -9.96
C LYS A 169 -40.97 -18.17 -11.10
N GLN A 170 -40.93 -18.62 -12.35
CA GLN A 170 -40.73 -17.80 -13.55
C GLN A 170 -39.51 -16.83 -13.37
N GLN A 171 -38.42 -17.37 -12.84
CA GLN A 171 -37.23 -16.61 -12.49
C GLN A 171 -35.99 -17.20 -13.17
N HIS A 172 -35.13 -16.30 -13.69
CA HIS A 172 -33.80 -16.64 -14.12
C HIS A 172 -32.82 -16.40 -12.98
N ASP A 173 -31.98 -17.37 -12.69
CA ASP A 173 -30.85 -17.23 -11.79
C ASP A 173 -29.57 -17.21 -12.61
N ILE A 174 -28.75 -16.14 -12.44
CA ILE A 174 -27.50 -15.94 -13.15
C ILE A 174 -26.40 -15.85 -12.12
N THR A 175 -25.56 -16.87 -12.06
CA THR A 175 -24.42 -16.93 -11.14
C THR A 175 -23.13 -16.73 -11.91
N THR A 176 -22.28 -15.83 -11.43
CA THR A 176 -20.95 -15.60 -11.99
C THR A 176 -19.88 -15.96 -10.96
N ALA A 177 -18.86 -16.70 -11.39
CA ALA A 177 -17.76 -17.08 -10.54
C ALA A 177 -16.42 -16.83 -11.25
N LYS A 178 -15.45 -16.27 -10.50
CA LYS A 178 -14.05 -16.10 -10.93
C LYS A 178 -13.13 -16.46 -9.78
N TYR A 179 -12.12 -17.29 -10.02
CA TYR A 179 -11.16 -17.69 -9.01
C TYR A 179 -9.78 -17.16 -9.35
N TYR A 180 -9.26 -16.29 -8.50
CA TYR A 180 -7.92 -15.75 -8.66
C TYR A 180 -7.24 -15.59 -7.30
N GLY A 181 -5.92 -15.57 -7.31
CA GLY A 181 -5.07 -15.25 -6.16
C GLY A 181 -4.13 -14.11 -6.51
N VAL A 182 -3.75 -13.33 -5.51
CA VAL A 182 -2.77 -12.24 -5.65
C VAL A 182 -1.64 -12.53 -4.68
N ALA A 183 -0.40 -12.45 -5.16
CA ALA A 183 0.77 -12.61 -4.31
C ALA A 183 1.81 -11.53 -4.61
N LEU A 184 2.58 -11.17 -3.58
CA LEU A 184 3.81 -10.42 -3.72
C LEU A 184 4.89 -11.38 -4.23
N THR A 185 5.33 -11.20 -5.46
CA THR A 185 6.32 -12.08 -6.10
C THR A 185 7.73 -11.56 -5.97
N ASN A 186 7.91 -10.24 -5.98
CA ASN A 186 9.22 -9.63 -5.83
C ASN A 186 9.19 -8.49 -4.80
N ALA A 187 9.72 -8.76 -3.61
CA ALA A 187 9.76 -7.77 -2.53
C ALA A 187 10.78 -6.65 -2.77
N ALA A 188 11.81 -6.88 -3.58
CA ALA A 188 12.83 -5.87 -3.91
C ALA A 188 12.24 -4.69 -4.72
N LYS A 189 11.13 -4.93 -5.43
CA LYS A 189 10.42 -3.91 -6.21
C LYS A 189 9.38 -3.13 -5.39
N VAL A 190 9.40 -3.25 -4.06
CA VAL A 190 8.46 -2.55 -3.16
C VAL A 190 9.21 -1.87 -2.03
N VAL A 191 8.98 -0.57 -1.87
CA VAL A 191 9.47 0.21 -0.73
C VAL A 191 8.28 0.66 0.12
N LEU A 192 8.35 0.44 1.42
CA LEU A 192 7.35 0.91 2.37
C LEU A 192 7.84 2.22 3.02
N ALA A 193 7.32 3.33 2.56
CA ALA A 193 7.60 4.64 3.16
C ALA A 193 6.71 4.87 4.39
N ARG A 194 7.31 5.37 5.48
CA ARG A 194 6.63 5.65 6.74
C ARG A 194 6.49 7.15 6.93
N PHE A 195 5.26 7.63 6.95
CA PHE A 195 4.96 9.05 7.20
C PHE A 195 3.99 9.19 8.35
N LYS A 196 4.24 10.17 9.19
CA LYS A 196 3.38 10.51 10.32
C LYS A 196 1.95 10.79 9.85
N LYS A 197 1.00 10.39 10.68
CA LYS A 197 -0.43 10.64 10.49
C LYS A 197 -0.75 12.13 10.50
#